data_7df74b0d523d1fd3c5d8da53a1e1831d
#
_entry.id   7df74b0d523d1fd3c5d8da53a1e1831d
#
_cell.length_a   1.000
_cell.length_b   1.000
_cell.length_c   1.000
_cell.angle_alpha   90.00
_cell.angle_beta   90.00
_cell.angle_gamma   90.00
#
_symmetry.space_group_name_H-M   'P 1'
#
loop_
_entity.id
_entity.type
_entity.pdbx_description
1 polymer ?
#
loop_
_entity_poly.entity_id
_entity_poly.type
_entity_poly.pdbx_seq_one_letter_code
_entity_poly.pdbx_strand_id
1 'polypeptide(L)'
;MSNDKAQELTKTINDSIATLCAETDAAKQSATYKAWLNTVSRFYRYSFGNQILIWCQSPDATRVAGFHTWKSLKRSVKKGEHGIRILAPIIRKVEQERNGKTEEVIRPVNFRVVAVFDYAQTEGEELADLECNATEGGEELLPLLEKAVTGLNISLTYKALSGPEGLSKGGAIEIEEALDTPARCGVIAHELSHELLGHAARRAETTKQQRELEAESVSYAVLSYFGMKPQSQFYLATYEVTAEMLTASLQTINATAKQIIGLLTQADNSEEGNGSAGTTGTPAQVHADEEMTIAA
;
A
#
# COMPACT_ATOMS: atom_id res chain seq x y z
N MET A 1 21.17 -20.49 -12.92
CA MET A 1 19.76 -20.62 -13.33
C MET A 1 18.75 -19.91 -12.38
N SER A 2 18.82 -20.05 -11.06
CA SER A 2 17.88 -19.33 -10.16
C SER A 2 18.19 -17.83 -10.05
N ASN A 3 19.46 -17.46 -10.04
CA ASN A 3 19.92 -16.09 -9.92
C ASN A 3 19.62 -15.26 -11.19
N ASP A 4 19.72 -15.86 -12.36
CA ASP A 4 19.46 -15.19 -13.65
C ASP A 4 18.01 -14.77 -13.78
N LYS A 5 17.06 -15.64 -13.35
CA LYS A 5 15.64 -15.33 -13.37
C LYS A 5 15.25 -14.22 -12.38
N ALA A 6 15.89 -14.16 -11.22
CA ALA A 6 15.66 -13.08 -10.26
C ALA A 6 16.20 -11.75 -10.80
N GLN A 7 17.36 -11.76 -11.46
CA GLN A 7 17.91 -10.59 -12.13
C GLN A 7 17.03 -10.11 -13.29
N GLU A 8 16.45 -11.03 -14.08
CA GLU A 8 15.49 -10.70 -15.12
C GLU A 8 14.25 -9.99 -14.57
N LEU A 9 13.68 -10.48 -13.47
CA LEU A 9 12.55 -9.82 -12.82
C LEU A 9 12.92 -8.45 -12.22
N THR A 10 14.11 -8.31 -11.67
CA THR A 10 14.61 -7.00 -11.19
C THR A 10 14.73 -6.01 -12.35
N LYS A 11 15.20 -6.47 -13.50
CA LYS A 11 15.21 -5.66 -14.72
C LYS A 11 13.81 -5.26 -15.14
N THR A 12 12.86 -6.20 -15.15
CA THR A 12 11.44 -5.92 -15.46
C THR A 12 10.87 -4.84 -14.56
N ILE A 13 11.17 -4.86 -13.26
CA ILE A 13 10.74 -3.80 -12.32
C ILE A 13 11.26 -2.43 -12.78
N ASN A 14 12.56 -2.32 -13.05
CA ASN A 14 13.17 -1.06 -13.44
C ASN A 14 12.65 -0.55 -14.78
N ASP A 15 12.50 -1.44 -15.77
CA ASP A 15 11.98 -1.09 -17.10
C ASP A 15 10.52 -0.62 -17.03
N SER A 16 9.72 -1.22 -16.15
CA SER A 16 8.31 -0.84 -15.94
C SER A 16 8.18 0.51 -15.28
N ILE A 17 9.02 0.80 -14.28
CA ILE A 17 9.08 2.13 -13.66
C ILE A 17 9.50 3.17 -14.69
N ALA A 18 10.53 2.89 -15.49
CA ALA A 18 10.98 3.78 -16.53
C ALA A 18 9.89 4.05 -17.58
N THR A 19 9.13 3.01 -17.96
CA THR A 19 8.01 3.14 -18.90
C THR A 19 6.89 4.00 -18.34
N LEU A 20 6.51 3.81 -17.07
CA LEU A 20 5.51 4.65 -16.39
C LEU A 20 5.94 6.13 -16.37
N CYS A 21 7.20 6.38 -16.07
CA CYS A 21 7.74 7.73 -15.98
C CYS A 21 7.97 8.40 -17.36
N ALA A 22 8.21 7.61 -18.42
CA ALA A 22 8.48 8.11 -19.76
C ALA A 22 7.21 8.45 -20.56
N GLU A 23 6.01 8.10 -20.09
CA GLU A 23 4.76 8.42 -20.78
C GLU A 23 4.54 9.93 -20.83
N THR A 24 4.45 10.49 -22.02
CA THR A 24 4.31 11.94 -22.25
C THR A 24 2.87 12.40 -22.45
N ASP A 25 1.96 11.49 -22.77
CA ASP A 25 0.53 11.80 -22.84
C ASP A 25 -0.03 11.88 -21.41
N ALA A 26 -0.40 13.08 -20.98
CA ALA A 26 -0.82 13.36 -19.61
C ALA A 26 -2.07 12.54 -19.18
N ALA A 27 -3.01 12.32 -20.08
CA ALA A 27 -4.22 11.56 -19.79
C ALA A 27 -3.89 10.07 -19.62
N LYS A 28 -3.08 9.51 -20.51
CA LYS A 28 -2.62 8.12 -20.46
C LYS A 28 -1.71 7.88 -19.26
N GLN A 29 -0.77 8.78 -18.99
CA GLN A 29 0.09 8.74 -17.79
C GLN A 29 -0.76 8.73 -16.51
N SER A 30 -1.75 9.62 -16.41
CA SER A 30 -2.64 9.67 -15.25
C SER A 30 -3.46 8.38 -15.10
N ALA A 31 -3.98 7.80 -16.18
CA ALA A 31 -4.71 6.54 -16.13
C ALA A 31 -3.82 5.37 -15.71
N THR A 32 -2.63 5.27 -16.28
CA THR A 32 -1.64 4.23 -15.93
C THR A 32 -1.18 4.36 -14.49
N TYR A 33 -0.95 5.59 -14.03
CA TYR A 33 -0.56 5.87 -12.66
C TYR A 33 -1.67 5.51 -11.66
N LYS A 34 -2.93 5.84 -11.95
CA LYS A 34 -4.08 5.41 -11.13
C LYS A 34 -4.20 3.89 -11.05
N ALA A 35 -3.99 3.18 -12.17
CA ALA A 35 -4.00 1.72 -12.18
C ALA A 35 -2.90 1.15 -11.26
N TRP A 36 -1.72 1.76 -11.27
CA TRP A 36 -0.65 1.40 -10.32
C TRP A 36 -1.05 1.69 -8.86
N LEU A 37 -1.61 2.87 -8.56
CA LEU A 37 -2.08 3.20 -7.20
C LEU A 37 -3.15 2.22 -6.70
N ASN A 38 -4.05 1.76 -7.57
CA ASN A 38 -5.01 0.72 -7.23
C ASN A 38 -4.31 -0.62 -6.93
N THR A 39 -3.21 -0.93 -7.60
CA THR A 39 -2.40 -2.11 -7.28
C THR A 39 -1.70 -1.95 -5.94
N VAL A 40 -1.17 -0.76 -5.62
CA VAL A 40 -0.61 -0.46 -4.28
C VAL A 40 -1.66 -0.68 -3.19
N SER A 41 -2.86 -0.18 -3.40
CA SER A 41 -3.99 -0.36 -2.49
C SER A 41 -4.30 -1.85 -2.25
N ARG A 42 -4.54 -2.62 -3.31
CA ARG A 42 -4.93 -4.05 -3.23
C ARG A 42 -3.83 -4.93 -2.64
N PHE A 43 -2.56 -4.65 -2.97
CA PHE A 43 -1.41 -5.47 -2.63
C PHE A 43 -0.44 -4.78 -1.65
N TYR A 44 -0.95 -3.94 -0.75
CA TYR A 44 -0.15 -3.13 0.18
C TYR A 44 0.81 -3.96 1.05
N ARG A 45 0.51 -5.24 1.30
CA ARG A 45 1.38 -6.15 2.05
C ARG A 45 2.60 -6.62 1.27
N TYR A 46 2.54 -6.60 -0.07
CA TYR A 46 3.67 -6.98 -0.92
C TYR A 46 4.74 -5.89 -0.93
N SER A 47 5.99 -6.29 -1.22
CA SER A 47 7.06 -5.31 -1.45
C SER A 47 6.78 -4.50 -2.71
N PHE A 48 7.32 -3.28 -2.76
CA PHE A 48 7.18 -2.40 -3.93
C PHE A 48 7.51 -3.11 -5.25
N GLY A 49 8.65 -3.83 -5.30
CA GLY A 49 9.02 -4.57 -6.51
C GLY A 49 8.01 -5.65 -6.91
N ASN A 50 7.43 -6.37 -5.93
CA ASN A 50 6.42 -7.37 -6.22
C ASN A 50 5.09 -6.75 -6.68
N GLN A 51 4.71 -5.60 -6.16
CA GLN A 51 3.54 -4.88 -6.64
C GLN A 51 3.71 -4.47 -8.12
N ILE A 52 4.88 -3.97 -8.51
CA ILE A 52 5.21 -3.68 -9.91
C ILE A 52 5.12 -4.95 -10.75
N LEU A 53 5.68 -6.08 -10.28
CA LEU A 53 5.63 -7.36 -11.00
C LEU A 53 4.21 -7.88 -11.16
N ILE A 54 3.36 -7.76 -10.14
CA ILE A 54 1.94 -8.14 -10.22
C ILE A 54 1.23 -7.23 -11.22
N TRP A 55 1.39 -5.92 -11.09
CA TRP A 55 0.77 -4.95 -11.97
C TRP A 55 1.11 -5.15 -13.45
N CYS A 56 2.40 -5.38 -13.76
CA CYS A 56 2.84 -5.57 -15.14
C CYS A 56 2.35 -6.88 -15.77
N GLN A 57 2.22 -7.94 -14.98
CA GLN A 57 1.83 -9.26 -15.49
C GLN A 57 0.31 -9.48 -15.45
N SER A 58 -0.38 -8.85 -14.51
CA SER A 58 -1.83 -8.99 -14.32
C SER A 58 -2.41 -7.71 -13.69
N PRO A 59 -2.61 -6.63 -14.46
CA PRO A 59 -3.07 -5.35 -13.93
C PRO A 59 -4.45 -5.41 -13.27
N ASP A 60 -5.27 -6.37 -13.68
CA ASP A 60 -6.62 -6.60 -13.14
C ASP A 60 -6.67 -7.56 -11.95
N ALA A 61 -5.51 -8.06 -11.48
CA ALA A 61 -5.46 -8.97 -10.36
C ALA A 61 -6.13 -8.36 -9.12
N THR A 62 -6.91 -9.19 -8.41
CA THR A 62 -7.65 -8.79 -7.21
C THR A 62 -7.08 -9.38 -5.94
N ARG A 63 -6.74 -10.66 -5.95
CA ARG A 63 -6.18 -11.41 -4.82
C ARG A 63 -5.21 -12.45 -5.34
N VAL A 64 -3.95 -12.35 -4.96
CA VAL A 64 -2.94 -13.32 -5.41
C VAL A 64 -2.41 -14.15 -4.24
N ALA A 65 -2.24 -15.45 -4.49
CA ALA A 65 -1.63 -16.35 -3.53
C ALA A 65 -0.87 -17.49 -4.24
N GLY A 66 0.01 -18.16 -3.49
CA GLY A 66 0.72 -19.34 -3.98
C GLY A 66 -0.22 -20.54 -4.16
N PHE A 67 0.20 -21.50 -5.00
CA PHE A 67 -0.58 -22.71 -5.30
C PHE A 67 -1.04 -23.46 -4.04
N HIS A 68 -0.17 -23.62 -3.06
CA HIS A 68 -0.50 -24.34 -1.83
C HIS A 68 -1.48 -23.56 -0.94
N THR A 69 -1.39 -22.24 -0.93
CA THR A 69 -2.33 -21.36 -0.20
C THR A 69 -3.72 -21.49 -0.81
N TRP A 70 -3.85 -21.45 -2.13
CA TRP A 70 -5.14 -21.66 -2.80
C TRP A 70 -5.74 -23.04 -2.42
N LYS A 71 -4.90 -24.08 -2.41
CA LYS A 71 -5.35 -25.43 -2.03
C LYS A 71 -5.83 -25.50 -0.57
N SER A 72 -5.17 -24.80 0.37
CA SER A 72 -5.63 -24.74 1.78
C SER A 72 -6.96 -23.99 1.92
N LEU A 73 -7.23 -23.05 1.01
CA LEU A 73 -8.51 -22.33 0.90
C LEU A 73 -9.55 -23.12 0.08
N LYS A 74 -9.33 -24.43 -0.16
CA LYS A 74 -10.20 -25.32 -0.93
C LYS A 74 -10.46 -24.83 -2.37
N ARG A 75 -9.49 -24.12 -2.93
CA ARG A 75 -9.48 -23.68 -4.32
C ARG A 75 -8.34 -24.32 -5.09
N SER A 76 -8.56 -24.54 -6.38
CA SER A 76 -7.57 -25.12 -7.29
C SER A 76 -7.27 -24.14 -8.41
N VAL A 77 -6.01 -24.02 -8.78
CA VAL A 77 -5.61 -23.27 -9.98
C VAL A 77 -6.15 -24.00 -11.22
N LYS A 78 -6.84 -23.28 -12.08
CA LYS A 78 -7.40 -23.82 -13.32
C LYS A 78 -6.30 -24.37 -14.22
N LYS A 79 -6.61 -25.44 -14.94
CA LYS A 79 -5.65 -26.07 -15.87
C LYS A 79 -5.28 -25.11 -17.00
N GLY A 80 -3.97 -24.92 -17.19
CA GLY A 80 -3.44 -24.06 -18.27
C GLY A 80 -3.14 -22.62 -17.84
N GLU A 81 -3.46 -22.24 -16.61
CA GLU A 81 -3.15 -20.90 -16.10
C GLU A 81 -1.64 -20.70 -15.91
N HIS A 82 -1.19 -19.50 -16.22
CA HIS A 82 0.19 -19.06 -16.04
C HIS A 82 0.30 -18.20 -14.78
N GLY A 83 1.15 -18.64 -13.84
CA GLY A 83 1.36 -17.89 -12.60
C GLY A 83 2.10 -16.58 -12.81
N ILE A 84 1.70 -15.57 -12.03
CA ILE A 84 2.39 -14.30 -11.90
C ILE A 84 3.71 -14.55 -11.17
N ARG A 85 4.83 -14.14 -11.77
CA ARG A 85 6.16 -14.36 -11.19
C ARG A 85 6.55 -13.21 -10.29
N ILE A 86 6.86 -13.53 -9.04
CA ILE A 86 7.30 -12.55 -8.04
C ILE A 86 8.60 -13.02 -7.37
N LEU A 87 9.22 -12.13 -6.61
CA LEU A 87 10.44 -12.39 -5.85
C LEU A 87 10.10 -12.74 -4.41
N ALA A 88 10.48 -13.93 -3.96
CA ALA A 88 10.42 -14.34 -2.56
C ALA A 88 11.82 -14.35 -1.94
N PRO A 89 12.03 -13.83 -0.73
CA PRO A 89 13.32 -13.83 -0.08
C PRO A 89 13.75 -15.25 0.30
N ILE A 90 15.05 -15.53 0.18
CA ILE A 90 15.68 -16.69 0.77
C ILE A 90 16.26 -16.26 2.11
N ILE A 91 15.61 -16.66 3.17
CA ILE A 91 15.96 -16.28 4.53
C ILE A 91 16.97 -17.28 5.10
N ARG A 92 18.03 -16.80 5.72
CA ARG A 92 19.02 -17.63 6.44
C ARG A 92 19.43 -16.96 7.75
N LYS A 93 19.78 -17.79 8.72
CA LYS A 93 20.56 -17.36 9.88
C LYS A 93 21.98 -17.05 9.43
N VAL A 94 22.44 -15.86 9.73
CA VAL A 94 23.81 -15.40 9.45
C VAL A 94 24.41 -14.82 10.73
N GLU A 95 25.67 -15.02 10.94
CA GLU A 95 26.41 -14.39 12.02
C GLU A 95 26.70 -12.93 11.66
N GLN A 96 26.37 -12.02 12.57
CA GLN A 96 26.67 -10.60 12.42
C GLN A 96 27.39 -10.10 13.65
N GLU A 97 28.52 -9.45 13.45
CA GLU A 97 29.26 -8.81 14.53
C GLU A 97 28.63 -7.44 14.84
N ARG A 98 28.17 -7.28 16.07
CA ARG A 98 27.62 -6.01 16.57
C ARG A 98 28.22 -5.69 17.93
N ASN A 99 28.90 -4.54 18.03
CA ASN A 99 29.58 -4.10 19.25
C ASN A 99 30.58 -5.12 19.82
N GLY A 100 31.34 -5.82 18.95
CA GLY A 100 32.32 -6.84 19.35
C GLY A 100 31.72 -8.15 19.86
N LYS A 101 30.43 -8.38 19.64
CA LYS A 101 29.73 -9.65 19.92
C LYS A 101 29.17 -10.23 18.61
N THR A 102 29.37 -11.52 18.42
CA THR A 102 28.77 -12.26 17.31
C THR A 102 27.35 -12.66 17.72
N GLU A 103 26.36 -12.19 16.99
CA GLU A 103 24.95 -12.53 17.18
C GLU A 103 24.42 -13.23 15.91
N GLU A 104 23.62 -14.29 16.08
CA GLU A 104 22.85 -14.87 14.98
C GLU A 104 21.67 -13.98 14.64
N VAL A 105 21.61 -13.49 13.40
CA VAL A 105 20.48 -12.71 12.89
C VAL A 105 19.85 -13.42 11.71
N ILE A 106 18.53 -13.35 11.62
CA ILE A 106 17.77 -13.89 10.50
C ILE A 106 17.62 -12.78 9.47
N ARG A 107 18.15 -12.98 8.26
CA ARG A 107 17.99 -11.98 7.20
C ARG A 107 17.90 -12.61 5.81
N PRO A 108 17.30 -11.89 4.83
CA PRO A 108 17.32 -12.31 3.45
C PRO A 108 18.77 -12.29 2.92
N VAL A 109 19.20 -13.39 2.32
CA VAL A 109 20.53 -13.53 1.70
C VAL A 109 20.47 -13.52 0.18
N ASN A 110 19.31 -13.81 -0.40
CA ASN A 110 19.05 -13.81 -1.84
C ASN A 110 17.53 -13.85 -2.09
N PHE A 111 17.14 -13.83 -3.35
CA PHE A 111 15.74 -13.96 -3.79
C PHE A 111 15.58 -15.14 -4.74
N ARG A 112 14.43 -15.81 -4.67
CA ARG A 112 13.99 -16.82 -5.63
C ARG A 112 12.73 -16.38 -6.33
N VAL A 113 12.56 -16.78 -7.58
CA VAL A 113 11.32 -16.57 -8.32
C VAL A 113 10.28 -17.60 -7.85
N VAL A 114 9.11 -17.12 -7.49
CA VAL A 114 7.95 -17.95 -7.17
C VAL A 114 6.76 -17.54 -8.04
N ALA A 115 5.83 -18.47 -8.25
CA ALA A 115 4.59 -18.20 -8.96
C ALA A 115 3.45 -18.02 -7.96
N VAL A 116 2.69 -16.96 -8.12
CA VAL A 116 1.40 -16.74 -7.48
C VAL A 116 0.31 -16.69 -8.55
N PHE A 117 -0.93 -16.92 -8.16
CA PHE A 117 -2.09 -16.95 -9.06
C PHE A 117 -3.15 -16.03 -8.51
N ASP A 118 -3.82 -15.29 -9.40
CA ASP A 118 -4.96 -14.48 -9.01
C ASP A 118 -6.20 -15.33 -8.73
N TYR A 119 -7.11 -14.83 -7.92
CA TYR A 119 -8.40 -15.45 -7.61
C TYR A 119 -9.16 -15.85 -8.87
N ALA A 120 -9.18 -15.02 -9.90
CA ALA A 120 -9.83 -15.29 -11.19
C ALA A 120 -9.22 -16.52 -11.93
N GLN A 121 -7.96 -16.86 -11.65
CA GLN A 121 -7.27 -18.04 -12.18
C GLN A 121 -7.58 -19.33 -11.40
N THR A 122 -8.45 -19.27 -10.40
CA THR A 122 -8.77 -20.40 -9.54
C THR A 122 -10.24 -20.74 -9.59
N GLU A 123 -10.57 -21.99 -9.19
CA GLU A 123 -11.92 -22.50 -9.04
C GLU A 123 -12.04 -23.22 -7.69
N GLY A 124 -13.23 -23.31 -7.12
CA GLY A 124 -13.50 -23.94 -5.84
C GLY A 124 -14.45 -23.14 -4.97
N GLU A 125 -14.32 -23.26 -3.63
CA GLU A 125 -15.18 -22.53 -2.68
C GLU A 125 -15.06 -21.01 -2.88
N GLU A 126 -16.18 -20.30 -2.77
CA GLU A 126 -16.16 -18.84 -2.73
C GLU A 126 -15.43 -18.41 -1.47
N LEU A 127 -14.49 -17.50 -1.63
CA LEU A 127 -13.92 -16.84 -0.47
C LEU A 127 -14.99 -15.89 0.06
N ALA A 128 -15.20 -15.90 1.36
CA ALA A 128 -15.92 -14.80 1.99
C ALA A 128 -15.28 -13.50 1.47
N ASP A 129 -16.07 -12.63 0.91
CA ASP A 129 -15.62 -11.29 0.64
C ASP A 129 -15.10 -10.78 1.98
N LEU A 130 -13.81 -10.51 2.03
CA LEU A 130 -13.33 -9.50 2.93
C LEU A 130 -13.94 -8.23 2.30
N GLU A 131 -15.21 -8.02 2.57
CA GLU A 131 -15.78 -6.71 2.44
C GLU A 131 -14.85 -5.83 3.28
N CYS A 132 -13.92 -5.15 2.62
CA CYS A 132 -13.62 -3.82 3.10
C CYS A 132 -15.00 -3.21 3.17
N ASN A 133 -15.54 -3.04 4.37
CA ASN A 133 -16.83 -2.43 4.54
C ASN A 133 -16.72 -1.05 3.90
N ALA A 134 -16.97 -1.02 2.60
CA ALA A 134 -16.95 0.18 1.79
C ALA A 134 -18.24 0.89 2.14
N THR A 135 -18.22 1.60 3.24
CA THR A 135 -19.20 2.63 3.46
C THR A 135 -18.87 3.74 2.48
N GLU A 136 -19.66 3.86 1.41
CA GLU A 136 -19.51 4.97 0.45
C GLU A 136 -19.44 6.33 1.17
N GLY A 137 -19.92 6.41 2.41
CA GLY A 137 -19.94 7.59 3.27
C GLY A 137 -18.75 7.78 4.21
N GLY A 138 -17.89 6.78 4.41
CA GLY A 138 -16.70 6.89 5.29
C GLY A 138 -16.99 6.86 6.80
N GLU A 139 -18.22 6.50 7.22
CA GLU A 139 -18.63 6.50 8.64
C GLU A 139 -17.78 5.57 9.50
N GLU A 140 -17.37 4.43 8.94
CA GLU A 140 -16.48 3.47 9.64
C GLU A 140 -15.01 3.87 9.55
N LEU A 141 -14.59 4.54 8.48
CA LEU A 141 -13.20 4.93 8.26
C LEU A 141 -12.81 6.16 9.09
N LEU A 142 -13.71 7.13 9.28
CA LEU A 142 -13.39 8.38 9.99
C LEU A 142 -12.86 8.12 11.41
N PRO A 143 -13.49 7.30 12.27
CA PRO A 143 -12.99 7.01 13.61
C PRO A 143 -11.61 6.31 13.57
N LEU A 144 -11.36 5.46 12.60
CA LEU A 144 -10.08 4.77 12.44
C LEU A 144 -8.96 5.77 12.08
N LEU A 145 -9.23 6.71 11.16
CA LEU A 145 -8.30 7.77 10.81
C LEU A 145 -7.99 8.68 12.00
N GLU A 146 -9.00 9.13 12.75
CA GLU A 146 -8.82 9.95 13.95
C GLU A 146 -7.99 9.24 15.01
N LYS A 147 -8.28 7.94 15.25
CA LYS A 147 -7.52 7.09 16.16
C LYS A 147 -6.07 6.90 15.69
N ALA A 148 -5.85 6.71 14.39
CA ALA A 148 -4.49 6.58 13.84
C ALA A 148 -3.68 7.86 14.01
N VAL A 149 -4.25 9.03 13.72
CA VAL A 149 -3.61 10.33 13.92
C VAL A 149 -3.21 10.52 15.39
N THR A 150 -4.15 10.33 16.31
CA THR A 150 -3.89 10.51 17.75
C THR A 150 -2.94 9.46 18.31
N GLY A 151 -3.01 8.22 17.81
CA GLY A 151 -2.09 7.12 18.18
C GLY A 151 -0.64 7.37 17.77
N LEU A 152 -0.42 8.20 16.76
CA LEU A 152 0.91 8.67 16.34
C LEU A 152 1.40 9.91 17.10
N ASN A 153 0.70 10.34 18.15
CA ASN A 153 0.96 11.57 18.91
C ASN A 153 0.88 12.83 18.03
N ILE A 154 0.08 12.82 16.99
CA ILE A 154 -0.26 13.98 16.16
C ILE A 154 -1.55 14.58 16.72
N SER A 155 -1.56 15.88 17.02
CA SER A 155 -2.78 16.53 17.48
C SER A 155 -3.75 16.73 16.32
N LEU A 156 -5.04 16.41 16.53
CA LEU A 156 -6.09 16.61 15.54
C LEU A 156 -7.11 17.62 16.08
N THR A 157 -7.39 18.66 15.32
CA THR A 157 -8.30 19.73 15.71
C THR A 157 -9.26 20.09 14.57
N TYR A 158 -10.56 20.15 14.86
CA TYR A 158 -11.57 20.68 13.96
C TYR A 158 -11.84 22.12 14.30
N LYS A 159 -11.78 23.00 13.30
CA LYS A 159 -12.06 24.43 13.47
C LYS A 159 -12.37 25.10 12.14
N ALA A 160 -12.97 26.28 12.18
CA ALA A 160 -13.14 27.10 10.97
C ALA A 160 -11.78 27.51 10.41
N LEU A 161 -11.51 27.14 9.14
CA LEU A 161 -10.31 27.50 8.40
C LEU A 161 -10.64 28.54 7.33
N SER A 162 -9.77 29.50 7.11
CA SER A 162 -9.95 30.55 6.09
C SER A 162 -9.29 30.12 4.78
N GLY A 163 -9.96 29.22 4.04
CA GLY A 163 -9.58 28.82 2.68
C GLY A 163 -9.19 27.36 2.52
N PRO A 164 -8.17 26.80 3.19
CA PRO A 164 -7.84 25.38 3.05
C PRO A 164 -8.83 24.50 3.83
N GLU A 165 -9.04 23.26 3.35
CA GLU A 165 -9.88 22.26 4.03
C GLU A 165 -9.10 21.52 5.13
N GLY A 166 -7.76 21.48 5.03
CA GLY A 166 -6.86 20.88 5.99
C GLY A 166 -5.49 21.54 6.02
N LEU A 167 -4.76 21.32 7.11
CA LEU A 167 -3.39 21.81 7.30
C LEU A 167 -2.58 20.82 8.14
N SER A 168 -1.45 20.35 7.62
CA SER A 168 -0.41 19.62 8.33
C SER A 168 0.71 20.57 8.75
N LYS A 169 1.12 20.51 10.03
CA LYS A 169 2.05 21.45 10.65
C LYS A 169 3.30 20.80 11.25
N GLY A 170 3.50 19.50 11.05
CA GLY A 170 4.57 18.74 11.70
C GLY A 170 4.24 18.45 13.16
N GLY A 171 3.40 17.44 13.39
CA GLY A 171 2.88 17.03 14.70
C GLY A 171 1.48 17.55 15.04
N ALA A 172 0.84 18.29 14.12
CA ALA A 172 -0.52 18.78 14.28
C ALA A 172 -1.26 18.82 12.94
N ILE A 173 -2.50 18.36 12.95
CA ILE A 173 -3.44 18.42 11.82
C ILE A 173 -4.64 19.27 12.22
N GLU A 174 -5.00 20.23 11.41
CA GLU A 174 -6.20 21.05 11.54
C GLU A 174 -7.13 20.77 10.35
N ILE A 175 -8.41 20.55 10.62
CA ILE A 175 -9.43 20.19 9.63
C ILE A 175 -10.56 21.22 9.67
N GLU A 176 -11.07 21.62 8.51
CA GLU A 176 -12.24 22.48 8.40
C GLU A 176 -13.46 21.80 9.02
N GLU A 177 -14.06 22.44 10.03
CA GLU A 177 -15.15 21.87 10.82
C GLU A 177 -16.46 21.68 10.05
N ALA A 178 -16.66 22.43 8.97
CA ALA A 178 -17.86 22.40 8.15
C ALA A 178 -17.92 21.22 7.16
N LEU A 179 -16.85 20.44 7.01
CA LEU A 179 -16.78 19.30 6.09
C LEU A 179 -17.72 18.17 6.53
N ASP A 180 -18.33 17.50 5.56
CA ASP A 180 -19.06 16.24 5.77
C ASP A 180 -18.09 15.06 6.00
N THR A 181 -18.61 13.90 6.39
CA THR A 181 -17.81 12.72 6.72
C THR A 181 -16.90 12.24 5.58
N PRO A 182 -17.39 12.09 4.33
CA PRO A 182 -16.52 11.69 3.23
C PRO A 182 -15.37 12.67 2.97
N ALA A 183 -15.66 13.96 3.01
CA ALA A 183 -14.64 15.00 2.83
C ALA A 183 -13.63 14.99 3.97
N ARG A 184 -14.07 14.84 5.23
CA ARG A 184 -13.16 14.68 6.38
C ARG A 184 -12.23 13.50 6.22
N CYS A 185 -12.72 12.33 5.81
CA CYS A 185 -11.87 11.17 5.54
C CYS A 185 -10.78 11.49 4.50
N GLY A 186 -11.17 12.14 3.40
CA GLY A 186 -10.27 12.55 2.35
C GLY A 186 -9.17 13.49 2.84
N VAL A 187 -9.59 14.54 3.54
CA VAL A 187 -8.66 15.58 4.04
C VAL A 187 -7.76 15.01 5.14
N ILE A 188 -8.29 14.23 6.09
CA ILE A 188 -7.45 13.62 7.14
C ILE A 188 -6.43 12.66 6.53
N ALA A 189 -6.83 11.81 5.56
CA ALA A 189 -5.90 10.92 4.88
C ALA A 189 -4.79 11.67 4.14
N HIS A 190 -5.11 12.82 3.53
CA HIS A 190 -4.17 13.70 2.84
C HIS A 190 -3.21 14.36 3.83
N GLU A 191 -3.70 14.99 4.90
CA GLU A 191 -2.86 15.67 5.89
C GLU A 191 -2.01 14.69 6.70
N LEU A 192 -2.55 13.51 7.04
CA LEU A 192 -1.78 12.42 7.66
C LEU A 192 -0.65 11.94 6.75
N SER A 193 -0.89 11.92 5.44
CA SER A 193 0.16 11.60 4.47
C SER A 193 1.29 12.63 4.51
N HIS A 194 0.98 13.93 4.59
CA HIS A 194 1.98 14.97 4.76
C HIS A 194 2.82 14.80 6.03
N GLU A 195 2.19 14.44 7.14
CA GLU A 195 2.87 14.20 8.42
C GLU A 195 3.84 13.02 8.33
N LEU A 196 3.38 11.87 7.83
CA LEU A 196 4.19 10.65 7.75
C LEU A 196 5.29 10.72 6.69
N LEU A 197 5.08 11.47 5.62
CA LEU A 197 6.09 11.78 4.61
C LEU A 197 7.12 12.80 5.11
N GLY A 198 6.89 13.41 6.27
CA GLY A 198 7.80 14.39 6.87
C GLY A 198 7.92 15.67 6.06
N HIS A 199 6.87 16.06 5.33
CA HIS A 199 6.91 17.20 4.40
C HIS A 199 7.23 18.54 5.07
N ALA A 200 6.85 18.71 6.34
CA ALA A 200 7.20 19.92 7.10
C ALA A 200 8.72 20.06 7.26
N ALA A 201 9.41 18.97 7.58
CA ALA A 201 10.87 18.93 7.77
C ALA A 201 11.64 19.00 6.43
N ARG A 202 11.07 18.39 5.37
CA ARG A 202 11.69 18.26 4.05
C ARG A 202 11.38 19.41 3.08
N ARG A 203 10.84 20.54 3.56
CA ARG A 203 10.45 21.67 2.69
C ARG A 203 11.59 22.23 1.85
N ALA A 204 12.82 22.21 2.36
CA ALA A 204 14.00 22.70 1.65
C ALA A 204 14.50 21.70 0.57
N GLU A 205 14.15 20.42 0.67
CA GLU A 205 14.63 19.34 -0.19
C GLU A 205 13.63 18.97 -1.29
N THR A 206 12.37 19.38 -1.14
CA THR A 206 11.26 19.01 -2.03
C THR A 206 10.51 20.23 -2.54
N THR A 207 10.00 20.14 -3.77
CA THR A 207 9.09 21.17 -4.30
C THR A 207 7.70 21.02 -3.70
N LYS A 208 6.87 22.06 -3.80
CA LYS A 208 5.46 21.97 -3.40
C LYS A 208 4.75 20.89 -4.23
N GLN A 209 4.96 20.89 -5.54
CA GLN A 209 4.36 19.92 -6.47
C GLN A 209 4.68 18.49 -6.08
N GLN A 210 5.92 18.21 -5.72
CA GLN A 210 6.31 16.86 -5.27
C GLN A 210 5.59 16.46 -3.98
N ARG A 211 5.52 17.35 -3.00
CA ARG A 211 4.82 17.06 -1.73
C ARG A 211 3.34 16.79 -1.93
N GLU A 212 2.67 17.60 -2.75
CA GLU A 212 1.26 17.37 -3.08
C GLU A 212 1.04 16.06 -3.85
N LEU A 213 1.91 15.75 -4.83
CA LEU A 213 1.87 14.48 -5.54
C LEU A 213 1.97 13.29 -4.57
N GLU A 214 2.95 13.32 -3.68
CA GLU A 214 3.20 12.25 -2.70
C GLU A 214 1.99 12.08 -1.77
N ALA A 215 1.50 13.16 -1.18
CA ALA A 215 0.38 13.12 -0.24
C ALA A 215 -0.93 12.67 -0.90
N GLU A 216 -1.25 13.21 -2.08
CA GLU A 216 -2.44 12.84 -2.84
C GLU A 216 -2.40 11.37 -3.26
N SER A 217 -1.23 10.87 -3.68
CA SER A 217 -1.06 9.48 -4.09
C SER A 217 -1.25 8.50 -2.93
N VAL A 218 -0.71 8.83 -1.76
CA VAL A 218 -0.89 8.02 -0.55
C VAL A 218 -2.36 8.03 -0.12
N SER A 219 -2.98 9.21 -0.04
CA SER A 219 -4.40 9.37 0.29
C SER A 219 -5.29 8.57 -0.67
N TYR A 220 -5.04 8.67 -1.98
CA TYR A 220 -5.76 7.89 -2.99
C TYR A 220 -5.65 6.38 -2.73
N ALA A 221 -4.44 5.86 -2.49
CA ALA A 221 -4.23 4.44 -2.24
C ALA A 221 -4.93 3.96 -0.95
N VAL A 222 -4.86 4.75 0.12
CA VAL A 222 -5.52 4.46 1.41
C VAL A 222 -7.05 4.45 1.23
N LEU A 223 -7.62 5.50 0.70
CA LEU A 223 -9.09 5.61 0.51
C LEU A 223 -9.61 4.51 -0.42
N SER A 224 -8.89 4.20 -1.50
CA SER A 224 -9.24 3.11 -2.42
C SER A 224 -9.22 1.75 -1.74
N TYR A 225 -8.32 1.51 -0.78
CA TYR A 225 -8.28 0.28 0.01
C TYR A 225 -9.56 0.09 0.83
N PHE A 226 -10.09 1.17 1.41
CA PHE A 226 -11.34 1.17 2.16
C PHE A 226 -12.58 1.38 1.27
N GLY A 227 -12.45 1.22 -0.05
CA GLY A 227 -13.57 1.27 -1.01
C GLY A 227 -14.12 2.67 -1.26
N MET A 228 -13.56 3.72 -0.65
CA MET A 228 -13.94 5.09 -0.95
C MET A 228 -13.42 5.48 -2.34
N LYS A 229 -14.26 6.19 -3.09
CA LYS A 229 -13.85 6.81 -4.36
C LYS A 229 -13.29 8.20 -4.05
N PRO A 230 -11.97 8.42 -4.16
CA PRO A 230 -11.40 9.75 -3.98
C PRO A 230 -12.08 10.72 -4.93
N GLN A 231 -12.64 11.81 -4.41
CA GLN A 231 -13.34 12.81 -5.23
C GLN A 231 -12.40 13.67 -6.06
N SER A 232 -11.12 13.72 -5.68
CA SER A 232 -10.12 14.47 -6.41
C SER A 232 -9.88 13.86 -7.79
N GLN A 233 -10.03 14.69 -8.82
CA GLN A 233 -9.56 14.35 -10.15
C GLN A 233 -8.04 14.35 -10.14
N PHE A 234 -7.46 13.19 -9.86
CA PHE A 234 -6.02 13.02 -9.84
C PHE A 234 -5.48 13.18 -11.26
N TYR A 235 -4.98 14.36 -11.58
CA TYR A 235 -4.28 14.62 -12.83
C TYR A 235 -2.80 14.91 -12.53
N LEU A 236 -1.91 14.00 -12.89
CA LEU A 236 -0.47 14.23 -12.77
C LEU A 236 -0.02 15.51 -13.46
N ALA A 237 -0.66 15.86 -14.57
CA ALA A 237 -0.38 17.12 -15.30
C ALA A 237 -0.62 18.38 -14.45
N THR A 238 -1.47 18.33 -13.43
CA THR A 238 -1.73 19.45 -12.53
C THR A 238 -0.53 19.77 -11.65
N TYR A 239 0.33 18.79 -11.41
CA TYR A 239 1.49 18.91 -10.51
C TYR A 239 2.80 19.20 -11.25
N GLU A 240 2.79 19.34 -12.58
CA GLU A 240 4.00 19.52 -13.38
C GLU A 240 5.10 18.48 -13.05
N VAL A 241 4.69 17.21 -12.92
CA VAL A 241 5.53 16.11 -12.43
C VAL A 241 6.52 15.69 -13.51
N THR A 242 7.82 15.71 -13.19
CA THR A 242 8.84 15.11 -14.04
C THR A 242 9.01 13.61 -13.77
N ALA A 243 9.58 12.89 -14.73
CA ALA A 243 9.88 11.47 -14.56
C ALA A 243 10.81 11.19 -13.37
N GLU A 244 11.77 12.08 -13.11
CA GLU A 244 12.70 11.99 -11.98
C GLU A 244 11.96 12.15 -10.65
N MET A 245 11.07 13.14 -10.54
CA MET A 245 10.25 13.36 -9.35
C MET A 245 9.36 12.16 -9.09
N LEU A 246 8.69 11.63 -10.12
CA LEU A 246 7.85 10.46 -9.97
C LEU A 246 8.64 9.24 -9.50
N THR A 247 9.78 8.95 -10.14
CA THR A 247 10.65 7.82 -9.76
C THR A 247 11.11 7.92 -8.31
N ALA A 248 11.53 9.11 -7.86
CA ALA A 248 11.97 9.32 -6.49
C ALA A 248 10.86 9.11 -5.46
N SER A 249 9.61 9.42 -5.83
CA SER A 249 8.46 9.37 -4.93
C SER A 249 7.78 8.00 -4.84
N LEU A 250 7.90 7.13 -5.87
CA LEU A 250 7.13 5.87 -5.95
C LEU A 250 7.32 4.94 -4.74
N GLN A 251 8.57 4.74 -4.29
CA GLN A 251 8.85 3.87 -3.15
C GLN A 251 8.33 4.47 -1.84
N THR A 252 8.48 5.78 -1.68
CA THR A 252 8.03 6.52 -0.49
C THR A 252 6.50 6.50 -0.40
N ILE A 253 5.80 6.73 -1.51
CA ILE A 253 4.34 6.62 -1.61
C ILE A 253 3.88 5.22 -1.18
N ASN A 254 4.50 4.18 -1.74
CA ASN A 254 4.17 2.80 -1.40
C ASN A 254 4.37 2.50 0.09
N ALA A 255 5.52 2.86 0.65
CA ALA A 255 5.84 2.61 2.05
C ALA A 255 4.86 3.32 3.00
N THR A 256 4.52 4.58 2.70
CA THR A 256 3.61 5.38 3.53
C THR A 256 2.17 4.87 3.41
N ALA A 257 1.69 4.52 2.21
CA ALA A 257 0.36 3.92 2.04
C ALA A 257 0.25 2.60 2.81
N LYS A 258 1.27 1.73 2.71
CA LYS A 258 1.34 0.48 3.49
C LYS A 258 1.28 0.74 5.00
N GLN A 259 2.02 1.74 5.48
CA GLN A 259 2.03 2.11 6.90
C GLN A 259 0.65 2.56 7.38
N ILE A 260 -0.01 3.46 6.65
CA ILE A 260 -1.34 3.96 7.04
C ILE A 260 -2.37 2.83 7.00
N ILE A 261 -2.45 2.06 5.91
CA ILE A 261 -3.39 0.94 5.80
C ILE A 261 -3.15 -0.06 6.94
N GLY A 262 -1.87 -0.36 7.25
CA GLY A 262 -1.51 -1.25 8.36
C GLY A 262 -1.99 -0.73 9.72
N LEU A 263 -1.86 0.56 9.99
CA LEU A 263 -2.36 1.19 11.23
C LEU A 263 -3.88 1.09 11.34
N LEU A 264 -4.59 1.41 10.25
CA LEU A 264 -6.05 1.40 10.22
C LEU A 264 -6.63 -0.02 10.38
N THR A 265 -6.04 -1.02 9.73
CA THR A 265 -6.50 -2.42 9.82
C THR A 265 -6.15 -3.10 11.15
N GLN A 266 -5.08 -2.69 11.86
CA GLN A 266 -4.77 -3.19 13.20
C GLN A 266 -5.67 -2.57 14.27
N ALA A 267 -6.10 -1.34 14.09
CA ALA A 267 -7.03 -0.68 14.99
C ALA A 267 -8.40 -1.37 15.03
N ASP A 268 -8.86 -1.86 13.89
CA ASP A 268 -10.12 -2.61 13.75
C ASP A 268 -10.08 -3.93 14.53
N ASN A 269 -9.01 -4.72 14.39
CA ASN A 269 -8.85 -6.00 15.09
C ASN A 269 -8.73 -5.87 16.62
N SER A 270 -8.44 -4.70 17.16
CA SER A 270 -8.28 -4.49 18.61
C SER A 270 -9.62 -4.24 19.34
N GLU A 271 -10.67 -3.89 18.65
CA GLU A 271 -12.00 -3.67 19.22
C GLU A 271 -12.85 -4.94 19.27
N GLU A 272 -12.67 -5.87 18.34
CA GLU A 272 -13.35 -7.18 18.35
C GLU A 272 -12.85 -8.12 19.48
N GLY A 273 -11.64 -7.91 20.02
CA GLY A 273 -11.02 -8.75 21.06
C GLY A 273 -11.60 -8.62 22.46
N ASN A 274 -12.51 -7.69 22.73
CA ASN A 274 -13.03 -7.42 24.10
C ASN A 274 -14.50 -7.84 24.30
N GLY A 275 -15.11 -8.52 23.34
CA GLY A 275 -16.49 -9.01 23.41
C GLY A 275 -16.60 -10.48 23.01
N SER A 276 -16.65 -11.38 24.01
CA SER A 276 -17.06 -12.78 23.88
C SER A 276 -16.02 -13.78 23.41
N ALA A 277 -15.59 -14.62 24.35
CA ALA A 277 -14.99 -15.94 24.07
C ALA A 277 -15.98 -16.82 23.28
N GLY A 278 -15.80 -16.92 21.98
CA GLY A 278 -16.56 -17.78 21.08
C GLY A 278 -15.73 -18.11 19.86
N THR A 279 -15.23 -19.35 19.84
CA THR A 279 -14.54 -20.03 18.77
C THR A 279 -15.17 -19.79 17.40
N THR A 280 -14.47 -19.08 16.50
CA THR A 280 -14.57 -19.33 15.05
C THR A 280 -13.25 -18.93 14.39
N GLY A 281 -12.75 -19.86 13.55
CA GLY A 281 -11.40 -19.85 12.99
C GLY A 281 -11.09 -18.66 12.10
N THR A 282 -9.95 -18.08 12.33
CA THR A 282 -9.26 -17.13 11.45
C THR A 282 -8.95 -17.79 10.10
N PRO A 283 -9.35 -17.26 8.96
CA PRO A 283 -8.96 -17.80 7.67
C PRO A 283 -7.46 -17.57 7.44
N ALA A 284 -6.81 -18.61 6.93
CA ALA A 284 -5.38 -18.72 6.70
C ALA A 284 -4.81 -17.71 5.66
N GLN A 285 -4.77 -16.42 6.02
CA GLN A 285 -3.93 -15.43 5.34
C GLN A 285 -2.49 -15.41 5.88
N VAL A 286 -2.24 -16.13 6.97
CA VAL A 286 -1.06 -15.95 7.82
C VAL A 286 0.23 -16.58 7.25
N HIS A 287 0.19 -17.58 6.40
CA HIS A 287 1.41 -18.32 6.05
C HIS A 287 2.17 -17.88 4.79
N ALA A 288 1.57 -17.09 3.89
CA ALA A 288 2.32 -16.52 2.76
C ALA A 288 2.94 -15.17 3.12
N ASP A 289 2.37 -14.48 4.12
CA ASP A 289 2.74 -13.12 4.49
C ASP A 289 3.87 -13.06 5.54
N GLU A 290 3.98 -14.04 6.44
CA GLU A 290 5.09 -14.09 7.40
C GLU A 290 6.46 -14.31 6.75
N GLU A 291 6.53 -15.02 5.63
CA GLU A 291 7.78 -15.15 4.86
C GLU A 291 8.13 -13.89 4.04
N MET A 292 7.19 -12.94 3.85
CA MET A 292 7.39 -11.77 3.00
C MET A 292 7.53 -10.44 3.75
N THR A 293 7.23 -10.39 5.05
CA THR A 293 7.25 -9.14 5.85
C THR A 293 8.66 -8.72 6.30
N ILE A 294 9.71 -9.51 6.06
CA ILE A 294 11.09 -9.26 6.53
C ILE A 294 11.99 -8.64 5.45
N ALA A 295 11.44 -8.01 4.43
CA ALA A 295 12.22 -7.30 3.42
C ALA A 295 11.72 -5.85 3.27
N ALA A 296 12.07 -5.01 4.23
CA ALA A 296 12.13 -3.56 4.11
C ALA A 296 13.59 -3.11 4.27
#